data_3125f1813df6f7f6738ccf6a54af5090
#
_entry.id   3125f1813df6f7f6738ccf6a54af5090
#
_cell.length_a   1.000
_cell.length_b   1.000
_cell.length_c   1.000
_cell.angle_alpha   90.00
_cell.angle_beta   90.00
_cell.angle_gamma   90.00
#
_symmetry.space_group_name_H-M   'P 1'
#
loop_
_entity.id
_entity.type
_entity.pdbx_description
1 polymer ?
#
loop_
_entity_poly.entity_id
_entity_poly.type
_entity_poly.pdbx_seq_one_letter_code
_entity_poly.pdbx_strand_id
1 'polypeptide(L)'
;MIVVSNRKELDELIKQRISEQGFNCYLNDIDVSRVTDMSCLFKDSYFNGDISRWDVSNVKSMSFMFEDSMFDGDISSWNVSNVEFMRSMFRDSRFNSDISRWGTSN
;
A
#
# COMPACT_ATOMS: atom_id res chain seq x y z
N MET A 1 -6.47 9.08 -14.52
CA MET A 1 -6.34 8.44 -13.20
C MET A 1 -7.58 8.68 -12.37
N ILE A 2 -7.91 7.74 -11.53
CA ILE A 2 -9.03 7.85 -10.61
C ILE A 2 -8.50 8.45 -9.32
N VAL A 3 -9.00 9.62 -8.92
CA VAL A 3 -8.54 10.31 -7.71
C VAL A 3 -9.40 9.90 -6.54
N VAL A 4 -8.76 9.44 -5.46
CA VAL A 4 -9.46 9.22 -4.18
C VAL A 4 -9.06 10.32 -3.22
N SER A 5 -10.01 10.80 -2.43
CA SER A 5 -9.79 11.95 -1.55
C SER A 5 -9.33 11.55 -0.15
N ASN A 6 -9.58 10.30 0.25
CA ASN A 6 -9.29 9.85 1.59
C ASN A 6 -9.21 8.32 1.65
N ARG A 7 -8.87 7.81 2.84
CA ARG A 7 -8.72 6.38 3.09
C ARG A 7 -9.99 5.59 2.83
N LYS A 8 -11.13 6.13 3.21
CA LYS A 8 -12.41 5.43 3.04
C LYS A 8 -12.70 5.17 1.56
N GLU A 9 -12.51 6.19 0.72
CA GLU A 9 -12.71 6.04 -0.73
C GLU A 9 -11.73 5.03 -1.30
N LEU A 10 -10.49 5.04 -0.83
CA LEU A 10 -9.49 4.08 -1.27
C LEU A 10 -9.89 2.65 -0.92
N ASP A 11 -10.31 2.42 0.31
CA ASP A 11 -10.75 1.09 0.75
C ASP A 11 -11.89 0.56 -0.11
N GLU A 12 -12.87 1.40 -0.37
CA GLU A 12 -14.04 1.02 -1.17
C GLU A 12 -13.64 0.67 -2.61
N LEU A 13 -12.76 1.46 -3.21
CA LEU A 13 -12.32 1.22 -4.58
C LEU A 13 -11.47 -0.04 -4.68
N ILE A 14 -10.56 -0.28 -3.73
CA ILE A 14 -9.77 -1.51 -3.70
C ILE A 14 -10.68 -2.73 -3.60
N LYS A 15 -11.65 -2.67 -2.70
CA LYS A 15 -12.59 -3.77 -2.50
C LYS A 15 -13.38 -4.07 -3.78
N GLN A 16 -13.83 -3.03 -4.46
CA GLN A 16 -14.53 -3.16 -5.73
C GLN A 16 -13.63 -3.81 -6.79
N ARG A 17 -12.39 -3.33 -6.92
CA ARG A 17 -11.46 -3.84 -7.92
C ARG A 17 -11.12 -5.31 -7.69
N ILE A 18 -10.92 -5.70 -6.45
CA ILE A 18 -10.65 -7.09 -6.11
C ILE A 18 -11.86 -7.96 -6.46
N SER A 19 -13.06 -7.47 -6.16
CA SER A 19 -14.30 -8.17 -6.49
C SER A 19 -14.46 -8.37 -8.00
N GLU A 20 -14.09 -7.38 -8.79
CA GLU A 20 -14.26 -7.41 -10.25
C GLU A 20 -13.12 -8.10 -10.98
N GLN A 21 -11.88 -7.96 -10.50
CA GLN A 21 -10.68 -8.36 -11.22
C GLN A 21 -9.80 -9.36 -10.49
N GLY A 22 -10.12 -9.68 -9.23
CA GLY A 22 -9.33 -10.62 -8.44
C GLY A 22 -8.21 -9.97 -7.66
N PHE A 23 -7.49 -10.79 -6.88
CA PHE A 23 -6.45 -10.33 -5.96
C PHE A 23 -5.17 -9.85 -6.64
N ASN A 24 -4.99 -10.11 -7.93
CA ASN A 24 -3.81 -9.66 -8.67
C ASN A 24 -4.08 -8.41 -9.51
N CYS A 25 -5.11 -7.66 -9.18
CA CYS A 25 -5.54 -6.54 -9.99
C CYS A 25 -4.51 -5.39 -10.04
N TYR A 26 -4.57 -4.63 -11.13
CA TYR A 26 -3.73 -3.46 -11.34
C TYR A 26 -4.39 -2.26 -10.69
N LEU A 27 -3.69 -1.60 -9.76
CA LEU A 27 -4.22 -0.45 -9.02
C LEU A 27 -3.42 0.85 -9.27
N ASN A 28 -2.46 0.84 -10.20
CA ASN A 28 -1.66 2.06 -10.46
C ASN A 28 -2.42 3.16 -11.19
N ASP A 29 -3.66 2.90 -11.61
CA ASP A 29 -4.52 3.92 -12.19
C ASP A 29 -5.28 4.72 -11.12
N ILE A 30 -5.01 4.44 -9.85
CA ILE A 30 -5.60 5.18 -8.74
C ILE A 30 -4.59 6.21 -8.24
N ASP A 31 -5.00 7.47 -8.19
CA ASP A 31 -4.21 8.53 -7.60
C ASP A 31 -4.48 8.56 -6.09
N VAL A 32 -3.50 8.09 -5.31
CA VAL A 32 -3.60 8.01 -3.86
C VAL A 32 -2.86 9.14 -3.16
N SER A 33 -2.45 10.18 -3.90
CA SER A 33 -1.60 11.24 -3.37
C SER A 33 -2.24 12.05 -2.23
N ARG A 34 -3.56 11.99 -2.10
CA ARG A 34 -4.28 12.69 -1.03
C ARG A 34 -4.49 11.84 0.21
N VAL A 35 -4.13 10.56 0.15
CA VAL A 35 -4.31 9.65 1.28
C VAL A 35 -3.14 9.81 2.24
N THR A 36 -3.44 10.04 3.52
CA THR A 36 -2.42 10.23 4.55
C THR A 36 -2.31 9.03 5.49
N ASP A 37 -3.31 8.16 5.51
CA ASP A 37 -3.33 6.97 6.36
C ASP A 37 -3.51 5.72 5.51
N MET A 38 -2.49 4.86 5.51
CA MET A 38 -2.55 3.55 4.86
C MET A 38 -2.36 2.42 5.86
N SER A 39 -2.56 2.71 7.16
CA SER A 39 -2.46 1.66 8.18
C SER A 39 -3.47 0.55 7.92
N CYS A 40 -3.02 -0.69 8.05
CA CYS A 40 -3.86 -1.89 7.87
C CYS A 40 -4.49 -2.04 6.47
N LEU A 41 -4.01 -1.30 5.47
CA LEU A 41 -4.69 -1.26 4.16
C LEU A 41 -4.83 -2.63 3.52
N PHE A 42 -3.79 -3.45 3.58
CA PHE A 42 -3.79 -4.82 3.04
C PHE A 42 -3.55 -5.86 4.13
N LYS A 43 -3.87 -5.52 5.39
CA LYS A 43 -3.73 -6.47 6.50
C LYS A 43 -4.65 -7.66 6.28
N ASP A 44 -4.12 -8.86 6.52
CA ASP A 44 -4.84 -10.13 6.35
C ASP A 44 -5.39 -10.34 4.94
N SER A 45 -4.79 -9.69 3.95
CA SER A 45 -5.31 -9.69 2.58
C SER A 45 -4.56 -10.65 1.67
N TYR A 46 -5.29 -11.24 0.73
CA TYR A 46 -4.69 -12.01 -0.37
C TYR A 46 -4.24 -11.15 -1.54
N PHE A 47 -4.40 -9.81 -1.45
CA PHE A 47 -4.00 -8.92 -2.54
C PHE A 47 -2.51 -9.08 -2.86
N ASN A 48 -2.21 -9.27 -4.13
CA ASN A 48 -0.84 -9.29 -4.64
C ASN A 48 -0.78 -8.67 -6.05
N GLY A 49 -1.49 -7.56 -6.22
CA GLY A 49 -1.52 -6.83 -7.48
C GLY A 49 -0.43 -5.78 -7.57
N ASP A 50 -0.59 -4.86 -8.52
CA ASP A 50 0.44 -3.86 -8.82
C ASP A 50 0.07 -2.49 -8.25
N ILE A 51 0.89 -2.02 -7.29
CA ILE A 51 0.79 -0.70 -6.69
C ILE A 51 2.15 0.02 -6.74
N SER A 52 3.02 -0.41 -7.66
CA SER A 52 4.40 0.07 -7.74
C SER A 52 4.52 1.57 -8.05
N ARG A 53 3.51 2.16 -8.67
CA ARG A 53 3.52 3.58 -9.07
C ARG A 53 2.69 4.49 -8.17
N TRP A 54 2.20 3.98 -7.06
CA TRP A 54 1.45 4.81 -6.12
C TRP A 54 2.33 5.95 -5.58
N ASP A 55 1.80 7.16 -5.61
CA ASP A 55 2.42 8.30 -4.95
C ASP A 55 2.00 8.31 -3.49
N VAL A 56 2.87 7.77 -2.62
CA VAL A 56 2.62 7.68 -1.18
C VAL A 56 3.35 8.77 -0.40
N SER A 57 3.78 9.84 -1.10
CA SER A 57 4.61 10.87 -0.49
C SER A 57 3.93 11.64 0.64
N ASN A 58 2.61 11.62 0.71
CA ASN A 58 1.86 12.29 1.79
C ASN A 58 1.39 11.35 2.89
N VAL A 59 1.74 10.07 2.80
CA VAL A 59 1.32 9.08 3.80
C VAL A 59 2.10 9.27 5.09
N LYS A 60 1.39 9.33 6.20
CA LYS A 60 1.96 9.49 7.54
C LYS A 60 2.04 8.16 8.29
N SER A 61 1.12 7.25 8.04
CA SER A 61 1.10 5.95 8.71
C SER A 61 0.96 4.81 7.72
N MET A 62 1.85 3.81 7.87
CA MET A 62 1.79 2.54 7.16
C MET A 62 1.85 1.38 8.17
N SER A 63 1.49 1.65 9.44
CA SER A 63 1.51 0.61 10.46
C SER A 63 0.60 -0.54 10.08
N PHE A 64 1.09 -1.76 10.21
CA PHE A 64 0.34 -2.99 9.91
C PHE A 64 -0.16 -3.11 8.46
N MET A 65 0.36 -2.29 7.54
CA MET A 65 -0.18 -2.20 6.18
C MET A 65 -0.20 -3.55 5.46
N PHE A 66 0.83 -4.35 5.62
CA PHE A 66 0.95 -5.66 4.99
C PHE A 66 1.08 -6.79 6.01
N GLU A 67 0.60 -6.59 7.25
CA GLU A 67 0.63 -7.65 8.26
C GLU A 67 -0.24 -8.83 7.83
N ASP A 68 0.30 -10.04 7.93
CA ASP A 68 -0.38 -11.27 7.49
C ASP A 68 -0.85 -11.20 6.03
N SER A 69 -0.12 -10.47 5.19
CA SER A 69 -0.49 -10.20 3.80
C SER A 69 0.26 -11.13 2.83
N MET A 70 -0.37 -11.42 1.71
CA MET A 70 0.24 -12.19 0.62
C MET A 70 0.98 -11.30 -0.38
N PHE A 71 0.98 -9.99 -0.19
CA PHE A 71 1.62 -9.05 -1.10
C PHE A 71 3.15 -9.25 -1.15
N ASP A 72 3.69 -9.36 -2.36
CA ASP A 72 5.13 -9.42 -2.59
C ASP A 72 5.50 -8.66 -3.87
N GLY A 73 4.87 -7.53 -4.10
CA GLY A 73 5.12 -6.70 -5.27
C GLY A 73 6.28 -5.74 -5.08
N ASP A 74 6.59 -5.00 -6.14
CA ASP A 74 7.66 -4.02 -6.15
C ASP A 74 7.16 -2.66 -5.63
N ILE A 75 7.68 -2.25 -4.48
CA ILE A 75 7.41 -0.92 -3.90
C ILE A 75 8.72 -0.18 -3.64
N SER A 76 9.79 -0.57 -4.34
CA SER A 76 11.13 -0.01 -4.13
C SER A 76 11.22 1.48 -4.47
N SER A 77 10.36 1.97 -5.38
CA SER A 77 10.37 3.37 -5.80
C SER A 77 9.49 4.28 -4.95
N TRP A 78 8.78 3.72 -3.97
CA TRP A 78 7.93 4.53 -3.11
C TRP A 78 8.74 5.56 -2.33
N ASN A 79 8.27 6.80 -2.31
CA ASN A 79 8.83 7.83 -1.45
C ASN A 79 8.12 7.79 -0.09
N VAL A 80 8.77 7.18 0.89
CA VAL A 80 8.21 7.02 2.24
C VAL A 80 8.81 8.01 3.24
N SER A 81 9.40 9.10 2.75
CA SER A 81 10.13 10.04 3.60
C SER A 81 9.25 10.76 4.63
N ASN A 82 7.96 10.85 4.39
CA ASN A 82 7.02 11.50 5.31
C ASN A 82 6.30 10.52 6.23
N VAL A 83 6.58 9.23 6.12
CA VAL A 83 5.93 8.23 6.97
C VAL A 83 6.51 8.30 8.38
N GLU A 84 5.64 8.48 9.37
CA GLU A 84 6.02 8.58 10.77
C GLU A 84 5.80 7.27 11.51
N PHE A 85 4.87 6.43 11.06
CA PHE A 85 4.50 5.18 11.73
C PHE A 85 4.56 4.01 10.77
N MET A 86 5.45 3.05 11.04
CA MET A 86 5.62 1.83 10.23
C MET A 86 5.60 0.57 11.10
N ARG A 87 4.96 0.65 12.28
CA ARG A 87 4.96 -0.48 13.21
C ARG A 87 4.38 -1.73 12.55
N SER A 88 5.12 -2.83 12.64
CA SER A 88 4.68 -4.16 12.18
C SER A 88 4.18 -4.19 10.74
N MET A 89 4.70 -3.31 9.88
CA MET A 89 4.24 -3.16 8.51
C MET A 89 4.27 -4.48 7.73
N PHE A 90 5.29 -5.30 7.95
CA PHE A 90 5.47 -6.56 7.22
C PHE A 90 5.43 -7.78 8.14
N ARG A 91 4.83 -7.65 9.32
CA ARG A 91 4.79 -8.76 10.28
C ARG A 91 4.01 -9.94 9.70
N ASP A 92 4.61 -11.14 9.74
CA ASP A 92 4.02 -12.37 9.22
C ASP A 92 3.59 -12.25 7.76
N SER A 93 4.30 -11.41 7.00
CA SER A 93 4.00 -11.11 5.61
C SER A 93 4.82 -11.99 4.67
N ARG A 94 4.31 -12.21 3.46
CA ARG A 94 5.04 -12.87 2.38
C ARG A 94 5.99 -11.92 1.66
N PHE A 95 6.01 -10.63 2.01
CA PHE A 95 6.83 -9.64 1.33
C PHE A 95 8.31 -9.96 1.46
N ASN A 96 9.00 -10.02 0.33
CA ASN A 96 10.43 -10.30 0.27
C ASN A 96 11.12 -9.49 -0.85
N SER A 97 10.52 -8.40 -1.28
CA SER A 97 11.09 -7.55 -2.32
C SER A 97 12.04 -6.51 -1.73
N ASP A 98 12.83 -5.86 -2.58
CA ASP A 98 13.88 -4.95 -2.16
C ASP A 98 13.32 -3.57 -1.80
N ILE A 99 13.56 -3.12 -0.56
CA ILE A 99 13.22 -1.77 -0.10
C ILE A 99 14.45 -1.02 0.39
N SER A 100 15.64 -1.42 -0.09
CA SER A 100 16.89 -0.80 0.34
C SER A 100 16.99 0.70 0.02
N ARG A 101 16.17 1.19 -0.94
CA ARG A 101 16.14 2.59 -1.32
C ARG A 101 15.27 3.45 -0.40
N TRP A 102 14.58 2.83 0.54
CA TRP A 102 13.71 3.56 1.47
C TRP A 102 14.55 4.32 2.48
N GLY A 103 15.19 5.25 2.35
CA GLY A 103 16.10 5.98 3.23
C GLY A 103 15.57 6.28 4.63
N THR A 104 14.72 5.45 5.20
CA THR A 104 14.16 5.67 6.53
C THR A 104 15.08 5.08 7.60
N SER A 105 15.18 5.77 8.73
CA SER A 105 15.92 5.31 9.89
C SER A 105 15.05 4.63 10.94
N ASN A 106 13.80 4.48 10.68
CA ASN A 106 12.85 3.90 11.66
C ASN A 106 12.74 2.39 11.52
#